data_274355647d55fa6355ceb9efe4b17570
#
_entry.id   274355647d55fa6355ceb9efe4b17570
#
_cell.length_a   1.000
_cell.length_b   1.000
_cell.length_c   1.000
_cell.angle_alpha   90.00
_cell.angle_beta   90.00
_cell.angle_gamma   90.00
#
_symmetry.space_group_name_H-M   'P 1'
#
loop_
_entity.id
_entity.type
_entity.pdbx_description
1 polymer ?
#
loop_
_entity_poly.entity_id
_entity_poly.type
_entity_poly.pdbx_seq_one_letter_code
_entity_poly.pdbx_strand_id
1 'polypeptide(L)'
;MATDWAPAHLPLDMEGRRIFDTALGILIGFRRCSSDAAFHELLGAAQRHGFPAFPMAWALVHLAGGGAESAQTFSAAQSAARREWGQFFAPSVAPTG
;
A
#
# COMPACT_ATOMS: atom_id res chain seq x y z
N MET A 1 23.29 -17.21 8.05
CA MET A 1 23.30 -16.86 7.83
C MET A 1 22.52 -15.87 7.59
N ALA A 2 22.66 -15.43 7.13
CA ALA A 2 22.00 -14.43 6.91
C ALA A 2 20.62 -14.51 6.77
N THR A 3 20.20 -15.45 6.34
CA THR A 3 18.88 -15.59 6.12
C THR A 3 18.11 -15.62 7.31
N ASP A 4 18.71 -15.68 8.38
CA ASP A 4 17.95 -15.78 9.52
C ASP A 4 17.16 -14.61 9.79
N TRP A 5 17.54 -13.44 9.42
CA TRP A 5 16.81 -12.32 9.77
C TRP A 5 15.56 -12.24 8.96
N ALA A 6 15.45 -12.98 7.94
CA ALA A 6 14.31 -12.89 7.12
C ALA A 6 13.17 -13.52 7.80
N PRO A 7 12.21 -12.84 8.16
CA PRO A 7 11.11 -13.40 8.87
C PRO A 7 10.36 -14.31 8.01
N ALA A 8 10.35 -15.46 8.39
CA ALA A 8 9.67 -16.42 7.61
C ALA A 8 8.22 -16.13 7.53
N HIS A 9 7.70 -15.42 8.47
CA HIS A 9 6.28 -15.21 8.40
C HIS A 9 5.93 -14.10 7.49
N LEU A 10 6.84 -13.45 6.85
CA LEU A 10 6.49 -12.44 5.91
C LEU A 10 6.67 -12.99 4.53
N PRO A 11 5.84 -12.64 3.60
CA PRO A 11 5.99 -13.12 2.24
C PRO A 11 7.04 -12.30 1.58
N LEU A 12 8.23 -12.45 1.99
CA LEU A 12 9.27 -11.67 1.45
C LEU A 12 9.97 -12.28 0.29
N ASP A 13 9.26 -12.90 -0.58
CA ASP A 13 9.87 -13.31 -1.80
C ASP A 13 10.08 -12.01 -2.58
N MET A 14 10.65 -12.08 -3.71
CA MET A 14 10.96 -10.91 -4.48
C MET A 14 9.74 -10.10 -4.77
N GLU A 15 8.66 -10.77 -5.05
CA GLU A 15 7.47 -10.07 -5.40
C GLU A 15 6.92 -9.32 -4.22
N GLY A 16 6.89 -9.93 -3.07
CA GLY A 16 6.36 -9.26 -1.90
C GLY A 16 7.20 -8.07 -1.50
N ARG A 17 8.51 -8.22 -1.62
CA ARG A 17 9.37 -7.14 -1.28
C ARG A 17 9.19 -5.97 -2.23
N ARG A 18 9.00 -6.28 -3.50
CA ARG A 18 8.79 -5.25 -4.45
C ARG A 18 7.51 -4.50 -4.16
N ILE A 19 6.46 -5.19 -3.77
CA ILE A 19 5.20 -4.56 -3.45
C ILE A 19 5.37 -3.61 -2.27
N PHE A 20 6.05 -4.08 -1.22
CA PHE A 20 6.26 -3.20 -0.09
C PHE A 20 7.10 -1.99 -0.47
N ASP A 21 8.17 -2.19 -1.19
CA ASP A 21 9.02 -1.09 -1.55
C ASP A 21 8.29 -0.09 -2.42
N THR A 22 7.47 -0.58 -3.32
CA THR A 22 6.71 0.30 -4.19
C THR A 22 5.70 1.10 -3.38
N ALA A 23 5.03 0.45 -2.44
CA ALA A 23 4.05 1.15 -1.62
C ALA A 23 4.72 2.26 -0.81
N LEU A 24 5.88 1.96 -0.23
CA LEU A 24 6.58 2.98 0.53
C LEU A 24 7.01 4.12 -0.38
N GLY A 25 7.47 3.81 -1.57
CA GLY A 25 7.85 4.85 -2.50
C GLY A 25 6.69 5.75 -2.87
N ILE A 26 5.50 5.19 -3.00
CA ILE A 26 4.33 5.98 -3.31
C ILE A 26 4.05 6.95 -2.17
N LEU A 27 4.10 6.46 -0.93
CA LEU A 27 3.84 7.32 0.20
C LEU A 27 4.91 8.39 0.35
N ILE A 28 6.16 8.02 0.15
CA ILE A 28 7.23 8.99 0.21
C ILE A 28 6.99 10.09 -0.83
N GLY A 29 6.53 9.69 -1.97
CA GLY A 29 6.32 10.65 -3.04
C GLY A 29 5.27 11.68 -2.73
N PHE A 30 4.10 11.26 -2.28
CA PHE A 30 3.08 12.28 -2.10
C PHE A 30 3.07 12.87 -0.71
N ARG A 31 3.68 12.20 0.29
CA ARG A 31 3.77 12.80 1.61
C ARG A 31 5.06 13.58 1.79
N ARG A 32 6.02 13.35 0.95
CA ARG A 32 7.34 13.98 1.04
C ARG A 32 7.91 13.68 2.41
N CYS A 33 7.96 12.45 2.77
CA CYS A 33 8.40 12.03 4.08
C CYS A 33 9.52 11.02 3.97
N SER A 34 10.06 10.61 5.09
CA SER A 34 11.12 9.61 5.10
C SER A 34 10.52 8.23 4.93
N SER A 35 11.36 7.28 4.66
CA SER A 35 10.88 5.92 4.52
C SER A 35 10.33 5.39 5.82
N ASP A 36 10.90 5.80 6.96
CA ASP A 36 10.36 5.39 8.23
C ASP A 36 8.96 5.92 8.42
N ALA A 37 8.73 7.17 8.10
CA ALA A 37 7.42 7.76 8.24
C ALA A 37 6.43 7.07 7.31
N ALA A 38 6.87 6.74 6.11
CA ALA A 38 6.01 6.06 5.17
C ALA A 38 5.64 4.68 5.70
N PHE A 39 6.59 3.99 6.29
CA PHE A 39 6.33 2.67 6.82
C PHE A 39 5.32 2.76 7.95
N HIS A 40 5.48 3.75 8.83
CA HIS A 40 4.54 3.91 9.91
C HIS A 40 3.16 4.28 9.41
N GLU A 41 3.07 5.05 8.36
CA GLU A 41 1.78 5.38 7.81
C GLU A 41 1.10 4.14 7.25
N LEU A 42 1.85 3.31 6.56
CA LEU A 42 1.27 2.11 5.99
C LEU A 42 0.80 1.18 7.10
N LEU A 43 1.61 0.99 8.12
CA LEU A 43 1.22 0.13 9.21
C LEU A 43 0.03 0.69 9.97
N GLY A 44 0.01 1.99 10.16
CA GLY A 44 -1.10 2.61 10.86
C GLY A 44 -2.40 2.44 10.11
N ALA A 45 -2.36 2.60 8.80
CA ALA A 45 -3.56 2.40 8.01
C ALA A 45 -4.02 0.96 8.07
N ALA A 46 -3.08 0.03 8.00
CA ALA A 46 -3.43 -1.38 8.08
C ALA A 46 -4.10 -1.68 9.41
N GLN A 47 -3.56 -1.13 10.48
CA GLN A 47 -4.14 -1.37 11.77
C GLN A 47 -5.51 -0.76 11.92
N ARG A 48 -5.70 0.45 11.43
CA ARG A 48 -7.00 1.10 11.53
C ARG A 48 -8.08 0.31 10.83
N HIS A 49 -7.72 -0.37 9.77
CA HIS A 49 -8.71 -1.13 9.02
C HIS A 49 -8.67 -2.62 9.30
N GLY A 50 -7.80 -3.02 10.22
CA GLY A 50 -7.79 -4.43 10.62
C GLY A 50 -7.15 -5.37 9.63
N PHE A 51 -6.19 -4.92 8.86
CA PHE A 51 -5.53 -5.76 7.88
C PHE A 51 -4.07 -5.92 8.18
N PRO A 52 -3.46 -6.99 7.74
CA PRO A 52 -2.01 -7.08 7.78
C PRO A 52 -1.41 -6.07 6.82
N ALA A 53 -0.15 -5.80 6.98
CA ALA A 53 0.49 -4.78 6.19
C ALA A 53 0.56 -5.11 4.71
N PHE A 54 0.78 -6.38 4.38
CA PHE A 54 0.96 -6.72 2.97
C PHE A 54 -0.30 -6.43 2.13
N PRO A 55 -1.48 -6.85 2.54
CA PRO A 55 -2.67 -6.52 1.76
C PRO A 55 -2.87 -5.02 1.59
N MET A 56 -2.53 -4.24 2.62
CA MET A 56 -2.66 -2.79 2.47
C MET A 56 -1.64 -2.24 1.51
N ALA A 57 -0.42 -2.76 1.53
CA ALA A 57 0.60 -2.31 0.59
C ALA A 57 0.18 -2.67 -0.82
N TRP A 58 -0.31 -3.87 -1.01
CA TRP A 58 -0.75 -4.32 -2.31
C TRP A 58 -1.88 -3.43 -2.83
N ALA A 59 -2.82 -3.12 -1.94
CA ALA A 59 -3.95 -2.28 -2.33
C ALA A 59 -3.50 -0.88 -2.70
N LEU A 60 -2.54 -0.34 -1.98
CA LEU A 60 -2.04 0.99 -2.29
C LEU A 60 -1.36 1.01 -3.65
N VAL A 61 -0.58 -0.02 -3.94
CA VAL A 61 0.11 -0.08 -5.21
C VAL A 61 -0.91 -0.14 -6.35
N HIS A 62 -1.96 -0.93 -6.18
CA HIS A 62 -2.96 -1.03 -7.22
C HIS A 62 -3.77 0.25 -7.35
N LEU A 63 -4.04 0.90 -6.25
CA LEU A 63 -4.76 2.16 -6.28
C LEU A 63 -3.95 3.20 -7.04
N ALA A 64 -2.67 3.30 -6.72
CA ALA A 64 -1.83 4.29 -7.37
C ALA A 64 -1.66 4.00 -8.84
N GLY A 65 -1.66 2.74 -9.19
CA GLY A 65 -1.51 2.37 -10.59
C GLY A 65 -2.77 2.49 -11.40
N GLY A 66 -3.87 2.88 -10.77
CA GLY A 66 -5.09 2.98 -11.49
C GLY A 66 -5.69 1.66 -11.85
N GLY A 67 -5.30 0.62 -11.20
CA GLY A 67 -5.75 -0.68 -11.55
C GLY A 67 -7.15 -0.94 -11.16
N ALA A 68 -7.78 -1.81 -11.86
CA ALA A 68 -9.11 -2.15 -11.55
C ALA A 68 -9.14 -2.98 -10.36
N GLU A 69 -10.20 -3.07 -9.74
CA GLU A 69 -10.28 -3.92 -8.66
C GLU A 69 -10.62 -5.21 -9.06
N SER A 70 -9.92 -5.81 -9.90
CA SER A 70 -10.27 -7.12 -10.38
C SER A 70 -10.01 -8.16 -9.38
N ALA A 71 -9.11 -7.96 -8.52
CA ALA A 71 -8.78 -9.01 -7.64
C ALA A 71 -9.71 -9.03 -6.52
N GLN A 72 -10.41 -10.10 -6.32
CA GLN A 72 -11.25 -10.17 -5.23
C GLN A 72 -10.53 -10.52 -3.99
N THR A 73 -9.32 -11.00 -4.09
CA THR A 73 -8.58 -11.44 -2.94
C THR A 73 -8.45 -10.37 -1.90
N PHE A 74 -8.12 -9.18 -2.30
CA PHE A 74 -7.94 -8.12 -1.34
C PHE A 74 -8.93 -7.01 -1.54
N SER A 75 -10.14 -7.36 -1.89
CA SER A 75 -11.12 -6.30 -2.20
C SER A 75 -11.42 -5.43 -0.99
N ALA A 76 -11.44 -6.00 0.20
CA ALA A 76 -11.69 -5.18 1.38
C ALA A 76 -10.52 -4.24 1.63
N ALA A 77 -9.32 -4.73 1.40
CA ALA A 77 -8.15 -3.88 1.57
C ALA A 77 -8.14 -2.77 0.52
N GLN A 78 -8.61 -3.07 -0.68
CA GLN A 78 -8.69 -2.05 -1.70
C GLN A 78 -9.68 -0.96 -1.32
N SER A 79 -10.79 -1.33 -0.71
CA SER A 79 -11.73 -0.34 -0.23
C SER A 79 -11.10 0.51 0.86
N ALA A 80 -10.38 -0.14 1.77
CA ALA A 80 -9.72 0.60 2.84
C ALA A 80 -8.68 1.54 2.29
N ALA A 81 -7.92 1.09 1.31
CA ALA A 81 -6.89 1.96 0.72
C ALA A 81 -7.53 3.16 0.05
N ARG A 82 -8.67 2.96 -0.60
CA ARG A 82 -9.35 4.08 -1.21
C ARG A 82 -9.80 5.09 -0.17
N ARG A 83 -10.22 4.63 1.00
CA ARG A 83 -10.60 5.55 2.02
C ARG A 83 -9.43 6.31 2.58
N GLU A 84 -8.29 5.63 2.72
CA GLU A 84 -7.13 6.28 3.28
C GLU A 84 -6.46 7.22 2.28
N TRP A 85 -6.34 6.80 1.03
CA TRP A 85 -5.49 7.53 0.10
C TRP A 85 -6.15 7.87 -1.22
N GLY A 86 -7.40 7.52 -1.39
CA GLY A 86 -8.02 7.69 -2.70
C GLY A 86 -7.97 9.09 -3.23
N GLN A 87 -8.07 10.06 -2.34
CA GLN A 87 -8.09 11.43 -2.78
C GLN A 87 -6.82 11.84 -3.48
N PHE A 88 -5.72 11.15 -3.23
CA PHE A 88 -4.47 11.51 -3.85
C PHE A 88 -4.36 10.96 -5.27
N PHE A 89 -5.21 10.00 -5.62
CA PHE A 89 -5.13 9.38 -6.92
C PHE A 89 -6.43 9.53 -7.70
N ALA A 90 -7.40 10.23 -7.19
CA ALA A 90 -8.66 10.35 -7.87
C ALA A 90 -8.46 11.11 -9.14
N PRO A 91 -9.16 10.79 -10.14
CA PRO A 91 -9.06 11.45 -11.39
C PRO A 91 -9.56 12.80 -11.14
N SER A 92 -8.87 13.65 -11.53
CA SER A 92 -9.30 14.86 -11.25
C SER A 92 -10.29 15.35 -12.04
N VAL A 93 -10.93 14.77 -12.34
CA VAL A 93 -11.94 15.08 -13.07
C VAL A 93 -12.65 16.03 -12.68
N ALA A 94 -12.69 16.21 -12.02
CA ALA A 94 -13.47 16.97 -11.69
C ALA A 94 -13.80 17.96 -12.12
N PRO A 95 -13.90 18.37 -12.31
CA PRO A 95 -14.18 19.12 -12.57
C PRO A 95 -14.81 19.74 -12.97
N THR A 96 -14.98 19.89 -13.17
CA THR A 96 -15.39 20.31 -13.57
C THR A 96 -15.88 21.05 -13.46
N GLY A 97 -15.78 21.31 -13.32
CA GLY A 97 -16.24 21.90 -13.35
C GLY A 97 -16.29 22.29 -13.28
#